data_68e87697a5e3bde41614335a63909bdd
#
_entry.id   68e87697a5e3bde41614335a63909bdd
#
_cell.length_a   1.000
_cell.length_b   1.000
_cell.length_c   1.000
_cell.angle_alpha   90.00
_cell.angle_beta   90.00
_cell.angle_gamma   90.00
#
_symmetry.space_group_name_H-M   'P 1'
#
loop_
_entity.id
_entity.type
_entity.pdbx_description
1 polymer ?
#
loop_
_entity_poly.entity_id
_entity_poly.type
_entity_poly.pdbx_seq_one_letter_code
_entity_poly.pdbx_strand_id
1 'polypeptide(L)'
;KKSLEEIRIPCIYGLDQIHGASYTQDATFFPQGINMAAAFNRELTKRCAEITAYETRACCVSWTYAPVMDLGRDPRWPRMWESFGEDAYVNAQMAVQAVRGLQGDNPNKVDKYHISSCIKHFMGYGVPVSGKDRTPSSITDIDLREKHFAPFLAAIRAGALSLMVNSGNNNGMPFHANKELLTGWLKEDLNWDGMIVTDWNDINNLYFRDHIAVSKKDAVRLAINAGIDMAMVPSEWQFCIDLK
;
A
#
# COMPACT_ATOMS: atom_id res chain seq x y z
N LYS A 1 9.64 2.34 -22.93
CA LYS A 1 10.45 2.77 -24.10
C LYS A 1 9.95 4.11 -24.62
N LYS A 2 8.70 4.17 -25.08
CA LYS A 2 8.11 5.39 -25.68
C LYS A 2 8.15 6.61 -24.72
N SER A 3 7.77 6.43 -23.47
CA SER A 3 7.84 7.47 -22.43
C SER A 3 9.28 8.02 -22.25
N LEU A 4 10.27 7.11 -22.22
CA LEU A 4 11.66 7.53 -22.09
C LEU A 4 12.19 8.27 -23.33
N GLU A 5 11.73 7.89 -24.54
CA GLU A 5 12.12 8.53 -25.80
C GLU A 5 11.47 9.92 -25.97
N GLU A 6 10.19 10.05 -25.61
CA GLU A 6 9.42 11.30 -25.83
C GLU A 6 9.60 12.33 -24.72
N ILE A 7 9.54 11.91 -23.46
CA ILE A 7 9.56 12.83 -22.29
C ILE A 7 10.77 12.63 -21.37
N ARG A 8 11.66 11.68 -21.68
CA ARG A 8 12.88 11.32 -20.92
C ARG A 8 12.62 10.89 -19.47
N ILE A 9 11.39 10.51 -19.16
CA ILE A 9 10.99 9.98 -17.84
C ILE A 9 10.51 8.55 -18.05
N PRO A 10 11.11 7.54 -17.39
CA PRO A 10 10.64 6.18 -17.50
C PRO A 10 9.24 6.04 -16.87
N CYS A 11 8.40 5.23 -17.49
CA CYS A 11 7.12 4.87 -16.90
C CYS A 11 7.36 3.89 -15.74
N ILE A 12 6.78 4.16 -14.58
CA ILE A 12 6.72 3.22 -13.48
C ILE A 12 5.51 2.32 -13.71
N TYR A 13 5.74 1.00 -13.73
CA TYR A 13 4.69 0.00 -13.89
C TYR A 13 4.66 -0.90 -12.67
N GLY A 14 3.49 -1.03 -12.04
CA GLY A 14 3.27 -1.82 -10.83
C GLY A 14 2.24 -2.93 -11.03
N LEU A 15 2.39 -4.02 -10.27
CA LEU A 15 1.48 -5.15 -10.22
C LEU A 15 1.26 -5.61 -8.77
N ASP A 16 0.16 -6.34 -8.51
CA ASP A 16 -0.15 -6.93 -7.20
C ASP A 16 0.57 -8.29 -7.01
N GLN A 17 1.88 -8.25 -6.85
CA GLN A 17 2.68 -9.45 -6.61
C GLN A 17 2.76 -9.74 -5.10
N ILE A 18 1.62 -10.10 -4.49
CA ILE A 18 1.49 -10.21 -3.02
C ILE A 18 1.94 -11.55 -2.45
N HIS A 19 1.93 -12.63 -3.25
CA HIS A 19 2.37 -13.96 -2.83
C HIS A 19 3.14 -14.69 -3.94
N GLY A 20 4.16 -14.07 -4.44
CA GLY A 20 4.92 -14.45 -5.63
C GLY A 20 4.61 -13.53 -6.80
N ALA A 21 5.33 -13.68 -7.91
CA ALA A 21 5.10 -12.89 -9.11
C ALA A 21 3.87 -13.39 -9.89
N SER A 22 2.72 -13.38 -9.22
CA SER A 22 1.48 -14.07 -9.61
C SER A 22 0.85 -13.58 -10.91
N TYR A 23 1.22 -12.41 -11.41
CA TYR A 23 0.79 -11.88 -12.71
C TYR A 23 1.78 -12.15 -13.84
N THR A 24 2.81 -12.96 -13.58
CA THR A 24 3.80 -13.33 -14.58
C THR A 24 3.75 -14.82 -14.91
N GLN A 25 3.93 -15.17 -16.17
CA GLN A 25 3.90 -16.56 -16.60
C GLN A 25 5.09 -17.33 -16.02
N ASP A 26 4.87 -18.58 -15.62
CA ASP A 26 5.87 -19.52 -15.10
C ASP A 26 6.60 -19.04 -13.84
N ALA A 27 6.01 -18.08 -13.11
CA ALA A 27 6.57 -17.58 -11.86
C ALA A 27 6.21 -18.48 -10.65
N THR A 28 6.99 -18.33 -9.59
CA THR A 28 6.80 -19.08 -8.35
C THR A 28 5.63 -18.47 -7.54
N PHE A 29 4.69 -19.34 -7.15
CA PHE A 29 3.63 -18.99 -6.20
C PHE A 29 4.04 -19.36 -4.79
N PHE A 30 3.83 -18.44 -3.87
CA PHE A 30 4.04 -18.66 -2.44
C PHE A 30 2.70 -18.73 -1.68
N PRO A 31 2.68 -19.26 -0.45
CA PRO A 31 1.52 -19.16 0.42
C PRO A 31 1.11 -17.71 0.63
N GLN A 32 -0.16 -17.51 0.94
CA GLN A 32 -0.70 -16.20 1.31
C GLN A 32 -0.06 -15.64 2.59
N GLY A 33 -0.15 -14.33 2.81
CA GLY A 33 0.49 -13.62 3.91
C GLY A 33 0.23 -14.25 5.28
N ILE A 34 -1.02 -14.65 5.56
CA ILE A 34 -1.40 -15.28 6.83
C ILE A 34 -0.65 -16.62 7.06
N ASN A 35 -0.47 -17.42 6.02
CA ASN A 35 0.25 -18.68 6.13
C ASN A 35 1.77 -18.45 6.26
N MET A 36 2.29 -17.45 5.58
CA MET A 36 3.69 -17.04 5.74
C MET A 36 3.98 -16.61 7.18
N ALA A 37 3.08 -15.85 7.79
CA ALA A 37 3.20 -15.40 9.17
C ALA A 37 3.04 -16.57 10.17
N ALA A 38 2.12 -17.51 9.89
CA ALA A 38 1.91 -18.69 10.73
C ALA A 38 3.15 -19.61 10.84
N ALA A 39 4.06 -19.53 9.88
CA ALA A 39 5.34 -20.25 9.95
C ALA A 39 6.32 -19.62 10.96
N PHE A 40 6.09 -18.41 11.45
CA PHE A 40 6.95 -17.63 12.34
C PHE A 40 8.43 -17.57 11.88
N ASN A 41 8.65 -17.66 10.56
CA ASN A 41 9.99 -17.70 9.97
C ASN A 41 10.25 -16.44 9.14
N ARG A 42 10.97 -15.50 9.73
CA ARG A 42 11.31 -14.21 9.11
C ARG A 42 12.24 -14.36 7.90
N GLU A 43 13.19 -15.29 7.96
CA GLU A 43 14.15 -15.53 6.87
C GLU A 43 13.43 -16.11 5.65
N LEU A 44 12.49 -17.01 5.87
CA LEU A 44 11.67 -17.58 4.79
C LEU A 44 10.82 -16.49 4.13
N THR A 45 10.21 -15.60 4.91
CA THR A 45 9.46 -14.46 4.38
C THR A 45 10.33 -13.56 3.51
N LYS A 46 11.55 -13.24 3.96
CA LYS A 46 12.51 -12.48 3.17
C LYS A 46 12.86 -13.20 1.88
N ARG A 47 13.15 -14.49 1.96
CA ARG A 47 13.54 -15.29 0.80
C ARG A 47 12.42 -15.38 -0.26
N CYS A 48 11.17 -15.55 0.16
CA CYS A 48 10.02 -15.53 -0.74
C CYS A 48 9.89 -14.17 -1.45
N ALA A 49 10.09 -13.09 -0.70
CA ALA A 49 10.06 -11.73 -1.26
C ALA A 49 11.21 -11.45 -2.25
N GLU A 50 12.43 -11.96 -1.98
CA GLU A 50 13.58 -11.89 -2.90
C GLU A 50 13.28 -12.58 -4.22
N ILE A 51 12.71 -13.79 -4.18
CA ILE A 51 12.33 -14.54 -5.38
C ILE A 51 11.23 -13.79 -6.14
N THR A 52 10.21 -13.30 -5.43
CA THR A 52 9.15 -12.47 -6.02
C THR A 52 9.72 -11.25 -6.72
N ALA A 53 10.66 -10.55 -6.09
CA ALA A 53 11.34 -9.39 -6.67
C ALA A 53 12.11 -9.74 -7.93
N TYR A 54 12.90 -10.79 -7.87
CA TYR A 54 13.72 -11.25 -9.00
C TYR A 54 12.87 -11.61 -10.22
N GLU A 55 11.82 -12.42 -10.03
CA GLU A 55 10.92 -12.85 -11.11
C GLU A 55 10.10 -11.67 -11.67
N THR A 56 9.60 -10.79 -10.81
CA THR A 56 8.90 -9.56 -11.21
C THR A 56 9.82 -8.64 -12.02
N ARG A 57 11.05 -8.46 -11.55
CA ARG A 57 12.05 -7.63 -12.25
C ARG A 57 12.44 -8.21 -13.59
N ALA A 58 12.54 -9.54 -13.72
CA ALA A 58 12.82 -10.22 -14.97
C ALA A 58 11.76 -9.92 -16.05
N CYS A 59 10.51 -9.65 -15.63
CA CYS A 59 9.42 -9.24 -16.52
C CYS A 59 9.38 -7.72 -16.77
N CYS A 60 10.45 -6.99 -16.45
CA CYS A 60 10.57 -5.53 -16.62
C CYS A 60 9.59 -4.71 -15.75
N VAL A 61 9.03 -5.30 -14.71
CA VAL A 61 8.19 -4.61 -13.71
C VAL A 61 9.07 -4.18 -12.55
N SER A 62 9.00 -2.92 -12.17
CA SER A 62 9.92 -2.33 -11.17
C SER A 62 9.25 -1.99 -9.84
N TRP A 63 7.94 -2.24 -9.72
CA TRP A 63 7.14 -1.85 -8.57
C TRP A 63 6.06 -2.89 -8.28
N THR A 64 5.79 -3.17 -7.00
CA THR A 64 4.69 -4.04 -6.60
C THR A 64 3.85 -3.42 -5.48
N TYR A 65 2.53 -3.68 -5.52
CA TYR A 65 1.59 -3.27 -4.46
C TYR A 65 1.57 -4.30 -3.32
N ALA A 66 2.73 -4.48 -2.69
CA ALA A 66 3.00 -5.41 -1.60
C ALA A 66 4.10 -4.86 -0.67
N PRO A 67 4.18 -5.32 0.59
CA PRO A 67 3.32 -6.29 1.28
C PRO A 67 1.98 -5.71 1.76
N VAL A 68 1.02 -6.61 2.02
CA VAL A 68 -0.25 -6.28 2.68
C VAL A 68 -0.05 -6.35 4.19
N MET A 69 -0.24 -5.23 4.87
CA MET A 69 0.09 -5.07 6.29
C MET A 69 -1.11 -4.75 7.16
N ASP A 70 -2.30 -4.92 6.61
CA ASP A 70 -3.53 -4.75 7.37
C ASP A 70 -3.59 -5.75 8.51
N LEU A 71 -4.03 -5.32 9.69
CA LEU A 71 -4.29 -6.24 10.78
C LEU A 71 -5.63 -6.94 10.53
N GLY A 72 -5.57 -8.22 10.15
CA GLY A 72 -6.74 -9.06 9.90
C GLY A 72 -7.40 -9.49 11.21
N ARG A 73 -8.10 -8.58 11.87
CA ARG A 73 -8.73 -8.81 13.19
C ARG A 73 -10.20 -9.16 13.11
N ASP A 74 -10.86 -8.84 12.01
CA ASP A 74 -12.24 -9.27 11.76
C ASP A 74 -12.27 -10.45 10.77
N PRO A 75 -12.63 -11.67 11.22
CA PRO A 75 -12.63 -12.84 10.37
C PRO A 75 -13.69 -12.80 9.26
N ARG A 76 -14.62 -11.85 9.29
CA ARG A 76 -15.61 -11.63 8.23
C ARG A 76 -15.02 -10.84 7.06
N TRP A 77 -13.91 -10.13 7.28
CA TRP A 77 -13.26 -9.33 6.24
C TRP A 77 -12.66 -10.26 5.17
N PRO A 78 -13.07 -10.11 3.88
CA PRO A 78 -12.76 -11.09 2.84
C PRO A 78 -11.28 -11.10 2.41
N ARG A 79 -10.47 -10.11 2.81
CA ARG A 79 -9.05 -10.01 2.47
C ARG A 79 -8.11 -10.35 3.64
N MET A 80 -8.64 -10.91 4.72
CA MET A 80 -7.87 -11.28 5.91
C MET A 80 -6.66 -12.17 5.57
N TRP A 81 -6.81 -13.07 4.61
CA TRP A 81 -5.79 -14.02 4.17
C TRP A 81 -4.58 -13.37 3.48
N GLU A 82 -4.72 -12.15 2.93
CA GLU A 82 -3.61 -11.43 2.30
C GLU A 82 -2.60 -10.90 3.33
N SER A 83 -3.06 -10.60 4.55
CA SER A 83 -2.28 -9.98 5.62
C SER A 83 -1.41 -10.97 6.38
N PHE A 84 -0.50 -10.46 7.20
CA PHE A 84 0.31 -11.26 8.13
C PHE A 84 -0.42 -11.57 9.46
N GLY A 85 -1.75 -11.47 9.50
CA GLY A 85 -2.58 -11.80 10.65
C GLY A 85 -2.98 -10.61 11.52
N GLU A 86 -3.45 -10.91 12.75
CA GLU A 86 -4.08 -9.93 13.64
C GLU A 86 -3.10 -9.23 14.60
N ASP A 87 -1.94 -9.83 14.84
CA ASP A 87 -0.95 -9.32 15.79
C ASP A 87 -0.05 -8.25 15.15
N ALA A 88 0.00 -7.07 15.75
CA ALA A 88 0.75 -5.93 15.22
C ALA A 88 2.27 -6.18 15.20
N TYR A 89 2.80 -6.91 16.18
CA TYR A 89 4.23 -7.20 16.25
C TYR A 89 4.64 -8.24 15.20
N VAL A 90 3.89 -9.33 15.07
CA VAL A 90 4.14 -10.35 14.04
C VAL A 90 4.05 -9.71 12.66
N ASN A 91 3.01 -8.92 12.41
CA ASN A 91 2.84 -8.21 11.16
C ASN A 91 4.03 -7.29 10.86
N ALA A 92 4.47 -6.48 11.83
CA ALA A 92 5.64 -5.61 11.70
C ALA A 92 6.93 -6.40 11.38
N GLN A 93 7.16 -7.53 12.06
CA GLN A 93 8.36 -8.36 11.82
C GLN A 93 8.37 -8.98 10.41
N MET A 94 7.23 -9.46 9.93
CA MET A 94 7.10 -10.03 8.59
C MET A 94 7.19 -8.94 7.51
N ALA A 95 6.54 -7.80 7.73
CA ALA A 95 6.58 -6.66 6.82
C ALA A 95 8.00 -6.12 6.57
N VAL A 96 8.79 -5.98 7.63
CA VAL A 96 10.22 -5.59 7.53
C VAL A 96 11.00 -6.55 6.62
N GLN A 97 10.78 -7.84 6.77
CA GLN A 97 11.47 -8.84 5.94
C GLN A 97 10.97 -8.84 4.49
N ALA A 98 9.67 -8.67 4.29
CA ALA A 98 9.09 -8.55 2.94
C ALA A 98 9.63 -7.32 2.22
N VAL A 99 9.69 -6.15 2.87
CA VAL A 99 10.27 -4.93 2.28
C VAL A 99 11.73 -5.13 1.91
N ARG A 100 12.54 -5.70 2.81
CA ARG A 100 13.95 -5.99 2.55
C ARG A 100 14.16 -7.01 1.44
N GLY A 101 13.32 -8.04 1.37
CA GLY A 101 13.36 -9.01 0.28
C GLY A 101 12.98 -8.40 -1.07
N LEU A 102 11.97 -7.53 -1.11
CA LEU A 102 11.56 -6.86 -2.34
C LEU A 102 12.57 -5.82 -2.82
N GLN A 103 13.11 -4.99 -1.91
CA GLN A 103 13.95 -3.83 -2.24
C GLN A 103 15.46 -4.06 -2.08
N GLY A 104 15.86 -5.15 -1.42
CA GLY A 104 17.24 -5.37 -0.97
C GLY A 104 17.50 -4.74 0.39
N ASP A 105 18.66 -5.05 0.97
CA ASP A 105 19.04 -4.60 2.32
C ASP A 105 19.55 -3.14 2.35
N ASN A 106 19.81 -2.54 1.19
CA ASN A 106 20.22 -1.13 1.11
C ASN A 106 18.99 -0.23 0.91
N PRO A 107 18.54 0.51 1.94
CA PRO A 107 17.34 1.33 1.84
C PRO A 107 17.47 2.49 0.84
N ASN A 108 18.70 2.86 0.45
CA ASN A 108 18.97 3.97 -0.45
C ASN A 108 19.08 3.55 -1.92
N LYS A 109 18.97 2.26 -2.24
CA LYS A 109 19.17 1.77 -3.59
C LYS A 109 18.46 0.45 -3.86
N VAL A 110 17.48 0.50 -4.74
CA VAL A 110 16.91 -0.70 -5.38
C VAL A 110 17.82 -1.07 -6.56
N ASP A 111 18.43 -2.23 -6.50
CA ASP A 111 19.33 -2.69 -7.56
C ASP A 111 18.59 -3.37 -8.73
N LYS A 112 19.34 -3.93 -9.67
CA LYS A 112 18.80 -4.57 -10.89
C LYS A 112 18.02 -5.88 -10.65
N TYR A 113 18.12 -6.46 -9.47
CA TYR A 113 17.45 -7.72 -9.10
C TYR A 113 16.23 -7.51 -8.19
N HIS A 114 16.04 -6.30 -7.68
CA HIS A 114 15.00 -5.93 -6.75
C HIS A 114 13.98 -4.97 -7.37
N ILE A 115 12.85 -4.79 -6.68
CA ILE A 115 11.76 -3.90 -7.08
C ILE A 115 11.33 -3.03 -5.91
N SER A 116 10.68 -1.90 -6.18
CA SER A 116 10.09 -1.08 -5.13
C SER A 116 8.88 -1.77 -4.51
N SER A 117 8.78 -1.74 -3.19
CA SER A 117 7.58 -2.13 -2.44
C SER A 117 6.57 -0.99 -2.41
N CYS A 118 5.30 -1.34 -2.25
CA CYS A 118 4.22 -0.42 -1.88
C CYS A 118 3.44 -1.04 -0.73
N ILE A 119 3.75 -0.60 0.48
CA ILE A 119 3.12 -1.13 1.69
C ILE A 119 1.65 -0.71 1.74
N LYS A 120 0.72 -1.65 2.04
CA LYS A 120 -0.71 -1.40 1.95
C LYS A 120 -1.54 -2.15 3.00
N HIS A 121 -2.74 -1.71 3.28
CA HIS A 121 -3.40 -0.45 2.91
C HIS A 121 -3.44 0.47 4.13
N PHE A 122 -2.87 1.61 4.04
CA PHE A 122 -2.67 2.53 5.16
C PHE A 122 -3.97 3.26 5.52
N MET A 123 -4.56 3.02 6.67
CA MET A 123 -4.39 1.98 7.66
C MET A 123 -5.74 1.59 8.27
N GLY A 124 -5.79 0.49 9.07
CA GLY A 124 -7.03 0.08 9.76
C GLY A 124 -8.07 -0.59 8.86
N TYR A 125 -7.67 -1.11 7.71
CA TYR A 125 -8.57 -1.68 6.69
C TYR A 125 -9.14 -3.04 7.08
N GLY A 126 -8.40 -3.84 7.87
CA GLY A 126 -8.78 -5.20 8.28
C GLY A 126 -9.77 -5.29 9.45
N VAL A 127 -10.41 -4.17 9.83
CA VAL A 127 -11.37 -4.09 10.96
C VAL A 127 -12.63 -3.31 10.60
N PRO A 128 -13.27 -3.57 9.46
CA PRO A 128 -14.49 -2.86 9.09
C PRO A 128 -15.63 -3.23 10.03
N VAL A 129 -16.40 -2.25 10.49
CA VAL A 129 -17.53 -2.48 11.42
C VAL A 129 -18.54 -3.48 10.87
N SER A 130 -18.78 -3.45 9.57
CA SER A 130 -19.70 -4.36 8.88
C SER A 130 -19.13 -5.75 8.59
N GLY A 131 -17.81 -5.91 8.67
CA GLY A 131 -17.10 -7.08 8.16
C GLY A 131 -16.92 -7.13 6.63
N LYS A 132 -17.49 -6.15 5.90
CA LYS A 132 -17.41 -6.09 4.44
C LYS A 132 -16.23 -5.25 3.98
N ASP A 133 -15.67 -5.63 2.82
CA ASP A 133 -14.58 -4.88 2.20
C ASP A 133 -14.99 -3.43 1.85
N ARG A 134 -14.05 -2.51 1.92
CA ARG A 134 -14.21 -1.08 1.55
C ARG A 134 -15.32 -0.37 2.33
N THR A 135 -15.57 -0.78 3.56
CA THR A 135 -16.59 -0.18 4.43
C THR A 135 -15.95 0.47 5.66
N PRO A 136 -16.68 1.35 6.37
CA PRO A 136 -16.14 2.12 7.48
C PRO A 136 -15.57 1.27 8.62
N SER A 137 -14.47 1.73 9.20
CA SER A 137 -13.94 1.28 10.49
C SER A 137 -14.30 2.26 11.60
N SER A 138 -14.24 1.78 12.84
CA SER A 138 -14.37 2.61 14.04
C SER A 138 -13.24 2.27 15.00
N ILE A 139 -12.14 3.00 14.86
CA ILE A 139 -10.89 2.78 15.59
C ILE A 139 -10.58 4.05 16.35
N THR A 140 -10.24 3.93 17.64
CA THR A 140 -9.80 5.08 18.44
C THR A 140 -8.42 5.54 17.96
N ASP A 141 -8.07 6.81 18.17
CA ASP A 141 -6.76 7.36 17.77
C ASP A 141 -5.60 6.64 18.45
N ILE A 142 -5.79 6.19 19.70
CA ILE A 142 -4.79 5.40 20.43
C ILE A 142 -4.57 4.06 19.75
N ASP A 143 -5.64 3.31 19.46
CA ASP A 143 -5.53 2.02 18.78
C ASP A 143 -4.98 2.16 17.35
N LEU A 144 -5.38 3.22 16.67
CA LEU A 144 -4.89 3.52 15.32
C LEU A 144 -3.37 3.72 15.34
N ARG A 145 -2.86 4.50 16.31
CA ARG A 145 -1.43 4.80 16.48
C ARG A 145 -0.63 3.60 17.00
N GLU A 146 -1.10 2.94 18.04
CA GLU A 146 -0.34 1.89 18.71
C GLU A 146 -0.38 0.55 17.98
N LYS A 147 -1.49 0.22 17.33
CA LYS A 147 -1.68 -1.10 16.71
C LYS A 147 -1.58 -1.02 15.19
N HIS A 148 -2.43 -0.20 14.55
CA HIS A 148 -2.53 -0.18 13.09
C HIS A 148 -1.37 0.54 12.41
N PHE A 149 -0.83 1.58 13.04
CA PHE A 149 0.33 2.31 12.49
C PHE A 149 1.66 1.58 12.74
N ALA A 150 1.81 0.84 13.80
CA ALA A 150 3.07 0.21 14.18
C ALA A 150 3.71 -0.67 13.08
N PRO A 151 2.98 -1.54 12.35
CA PRO A 151 3.53 -2.28 11.22
C PRO A 151 4.02 -1.38 10.07
N PHE A 152 3.28 -0.33 9.74
CA PHE A 152 3.67 0.63 8.70
C PHE A 152 4.92 1.41 9.09
N LEU A 153 5.00 1.86 10.35
CA LEU A 153 6.18 2.52 10.88
C LEU A 153 7.42 1.62 10.80
N ALA A 154 7.28 0.34 11.12
CA ALA A 154 8.37 -0.63 11.02
C ALA A 154 8.84 -0.81 9.56
N ALA A 155 7.90 -0.92 8.61
CA ALA A 155 8.19 -1.05 7.18
C ALA A 155 8.81 0.23 6.59
N ILE A 156 8.33 1.40 6.97
CA ILE A 156 8.92 2.69 6.60
C ILE A 156 10.37 2.79 7.07
N ARG A 157 10.63 2.43 8.32
CA ARG A 157 11.99 2.39 8.89
C ARG A 157 12.88 1.31 8.25
N ALA A 158 12.29 0.28 7.66
CA ALA A 158 13.01 -0.71 6.86
C ALA A 158 13.32 -0.24 5.44
N GLY A 159 12.85 0.95 5.05
CA GLY A 159 13.14 1.59 3.77
C GLY A 159 12.03 1.49 2.72
N ALA A 160 10.78 1.22 3.10
CA ALA A 160 9.66 1.20 2.14
C ALA A 160 9.57 2.52 1.37
N LEU A 161 9.52 2.45 0.03
CA LEU A 161 9.59 3.60 -0.86
C LEU A 161 8.22 4.13 -1.28
N SER A 162 7.16 3.34 -1.12
CA SER A 162 5.81 3.80 -1.41
C SER A 162 4.77 3.13 -0.52
N LEU A 163 3.61 3.76 -0.44
CA LEU A 163 2.51 3.37 0.42
C LEU A 163 1.18 3.59 -0.31
N MET A 164 0.29 2.60 -0.23
CA MET A 164 -1.08 2.71 -0.75
C MET A 164 -2.06 2.98 0.39
N VAL A 165 -2.92 3.97 0.18
CA VAL A 165 -3.92 4.38 1.17
C VAL A 165 -5.08 3.38 1.25
N ASN A 166 -5.65 3.21 2.43
CA ASN A 166 -6.83 2.38 2.69
C ASN A 166 -8.06 2.91 1.96
N SER A 167 -8.77 2.01 1.29
CA SER A 167 -10.00 2.30 0.52
C SER A 167 -11.27 2.47 1.38
N GLY A 168 -11.16 2.78 2.65
CA GLY A 168 -12.27 3.01 3.55
C GLY A 168 -12.22 4.37 4.22
N ASN A 169 -12.97 4.48 5.31
CA ASN A 169 -12.89 5.62 6.21
C ASN A 169 -12.82 5.13 7.67
N ASN A 170 -12.30 5.96 8.55
CA ASN A 170 -12.34 5.74 9.98
C ASN A 170 -13.15 6.84 10.64
N ASN A 171 -14.18 6.45 11.43
CA ASN A 171 -15.03 7.39 12.14
C ASN A 171 -15.63 8.48 11.23
N GLY A 172 -15.95 8.13 9.97
CA GLY A 172 -16.53 9.04 8.98
C GLY A 172 -15.52 9.86 8.15
N MET A 173 -14.22 9.83 8.49
CA MET A 173 -13.17 10.50 7.70
C MET A 173 -12.54 9.53 6.71
N PRO A 174 -12.70 9.70 5.38
CA PRO A 174 -12.01 8.92 4.38
C PRO A 174 -10.49 9.12 4.45
N PHE A 175 -9.74 8.02 4.39
CA PHE A 175 -8.27 8.09 4.48
C PHE A 175 -7.65 8.91 3.37
N HIS A 176 -8.21 8.89 2.16
CA HIS A 176 -7.73 9.67 1.02
C HIS A 176 -7.89 11.20 1.17
N ALA A 177 -8.67 11.67 2.13
CA ALA A 177 -8.83 13.08 2.45
C ALA A 177 -8.24 13.46 3.82
N ASN A 178 -7.64 12.50 4.52
CA ASN A 178 -7.12 12.72 5.87
C ASN A 178 -5.70 13.29 5.84
N LYS A 179 -5.62 14.63 5.81
CA LYS A 179 -4.35 15.35 5.78
C LYS A 179 -3.49 15.10 7.01
N GLU A 180 -4.10 14.96 8.19
CA GLU A 180 -3.36 14.70 9.42
C GLU A 180 -2.53 13.41 9.32
N LEU A 181 -3.13 12.34 8.80
CA LEU A 181 -2.45 11.06 8.66
C LEU A 181 -1.44 11.06 7.50
N LEU A 182 -1.84 11.57 6.32
CA LEU A 182 -1.00 11.47 5.13
C LEU A 182 0.13 12.50 5.11
N THR A 183 -0.14 13.73 5.49
CA THR A 183 0.86 14.78 5.58
C THR A 183 1.47 14.84 6.97
N GLY A 184 0.65 15.01 8.01
CA GLY A 184 1.12 15.20 9.38
C GLY A 184 1.98 14.04 9.86
N TRP A 185 1.42 12.82 9.92
CA TRP A 185 2.18 11.69 10.48
C TRP A 185 3.28 11.18 9.54
N LEU A 186 3.03 11.07 8.23
CA LEU A 186 3.99 10.47 7.31
C LEU A 186 5.06 11.45 6.84
N LYS A 187 4.66 12.63 6.35
CA LYS A 187 5.60 13.57 5.73
C LYS A 187 6.25 14.52 6.76
N GLU A 188 5.48 15.01 7.74
CA GLU A 188 5.99 15.98 8.73
C GLU A 188 6.63 15.29 9.94
N ASP A 189 5.90 14.45 10.68
CA ASP A 189 6.41 13.82 11.91
C ASP A 189 7.53 12.80 11.63
N LEU A 190 7.37 11.95 10.60
CA LEU A 190 8.36 10.94 10.22
C LEU A 190 9.42 11.46 9.25
N ASN A 191 9.22 12.63 8.64
CA ASN A 191 10.05 13.13 7.55
C ASN A 191 10.24 12.09 6.44
N TRP A 192 9.18 11.34 6.12
CA TRP A 192 9.23 10.30 5.10
C TRP A 192 8.93 10.89 3.72
N ASP A 193 9.84 10.67 2.78
CA ASP A 193 9.80 11.18 1.41
C ASP A 193 9.27 10.16 0.39
N GLY A 194 8.75 9.03 0.85
CA GLY A 194 8.16 8.01 -0.01
C GLY A 194 6.87 8.45 -0.68
N MET A 195 6.55 7.79 -1.79
CA MET A 195 5.37 8.09 -2.61
C MET A 195 4.09 7.53 -2.00
N ILE A 196 3.07 8.36 -1.86
CA ILE A 196 1.72 7.97 -1.42
C ILE A 196 0.83 7.80 -2.65
N VAL A 197 0.36 6.57 -2.89
CA VAL A 197 -0.57 6.23 -3.97
C VAL A 197 -1.96 5.93 -3.41
N THR A 198 -3.00 6.25 -4.18
CA THR A 198 -4.38 5.86 -3.82
C THR A 198 -4.61 4.37 -4.03
N ASP A 199 -5.65 3.81 -3.43
CA ASP A 199 -6.27 2.58 -3.90
C ASP A 199 -7.15 2.88 -5.13
N TRP A 200 -7.69 1.83 -5.73
CA TRP A 200 -8.41 1.85 -7.01
C TRP A 200 -9.63 2.77 -6.99
N ASN A 201 -9.57 3.83 -7.80
CA ASN A 201 -10.65 4.81 -8.02
C ASN A 201 -11.06 5.61 -6.76
N ASP A 202 -10.29 5.64 -5.71
CA ASP A 202 -10.72 6.18 -4.42
C ASP A 202 -10.74 7.70 -4.33
N ILE A 203 -10.06 8.41 -5.22
CA ILE A 203 -10.29 9.88 -5.32
C ILE A 203 -11.72 10.15 -5.78
N ASN A 204 -12.20 9.44 -6.80
CA ASN A 204 -13.59 9.59 -7.25
C ASN A 204 -14.61 9.16 -6.18
N ASN A 205 -14.25 8.19 -5.34
CA ASN A 205 -15.09 7.73 -4.24
C ASN A 205 -15.33 8.78 -3.16
N LEU A 206 -14.46 9.78 -3.00
CA LEU A 206 -14.73 10.93 -2.12
C LEU A 206 -16.01 11.69 -2.54
N TYR A 207 -16.32 11.67 -3.84
CA TYR A 207 -17.56 12.24 -4.38
C TYR A 207 -18.70 11.22 -4.40
N PHE A 208 -18.49 10.01 -4.99
CA PHE A 208 -19.57 9.07 -5.24
C PHE A 208 -20.01 8.23 -4.03
N ARG A 209 -19.07 7.84 -3.18
CA ARG A 209 -19.30 6.95 -2.03
C ARG A 209 -19.34 7.70 -0.72
N ASP A 210 -18.33 8.52 -0.48
CA ASP A 210 -18.13 9.15 0.82
C ASP A 210 -18.86 10.50 0.94
N HIS A 211 -19.27 11.09 -0.19
CA HIS A 211 -20.06 12.33 -0.29
C HIS A 211 -19.46 13.53 0.47
N ILE A 212 -18.11 13.57 0.63
CA ILE A 212 -17.42 14.70 1.27
C ILE A 212 -16.95 15.75 0.26
N ALA A 213 -16.92 15.41 -1.02
CA ALA A 213 -16.62 16.32 -2.12
C ALA A 213 -17.91 16.73 -2.84
N VAL A 214 -18.00 18.00 -3.29
CA VAL A 214 -19.15 18.53 -4.03
C VAL A 214 -19.09 18.24 -5.52
N SER A 215 -17.92 17.80 -6.02
CA SER A 215 -17.68 17.42 -7.41
C SER A 215 -16.43 16.52 -7.51
N LYS A 216 -16.19 15.90 -8.70
CA LYS A 216 -14.95 15.16 -8.95
C LYS A 216 -13.72 16.06 -8.85
N LYS A 217 -13.77 17.28 -9.38
CA LYS A 217 -12.68 18.25 -9.24
C LYS A 217 -12.39 18.58 -7.78
N ASP A 218 -13.42 18.73 -6.96
CA ASP A 218 -13.26 18.94 -5.54
C ASP A 218 -12.66 17.72 -4.82
N ALA A 219 -13.04 16.49 -5.24
CA ALA A 219 -12.43 15.26 -4.75
C ALA A 219 -10.92 15.20 -5.05
N VAL A 220 -10.50 15.58 -6.27
CA VAL A 220 -9.08 15.70 -6.62
C VAL A 220 -8.38 16.71 -5.71
N ARG A 221 -8.97 17.90 -5.53
CA ARG A 221 -8.43 18.94 -4.66
C ARG A 221 -8.25 18.45 -3.22
N LEU A 222 -9.24 17.76 -2.66
CA LEU A 222 -9.17 17.22 -1.30
C LEU A 222 -8.06 16.20 -1.14
N ALA A 223 -7.97 15.23 -2.06
CA ALA A 223 -6.98 14.16 -2.00
C ALA A 223 -5.54 14.67 -2.17
N ILE A 224 -5.30 15.53 -3.15
CA ILE A 224 -3.95 16.08 -3.41
C ILE A 224 -3.51 16.96 -2.23
N ASN A 225 -4.39 17.80 -1.70
CA ASN A 225 -4.08 18.62 -0.53
C ASN A 225 -3.93 17.81 0.77
N ALA A 226 -4.44 16.57 0.82
CA ALA A 226 -4.20 15.67 1.93
C ALA A 226 -2.83 15.00 1.86
N GLY A 227 -2.14 15.02 0.71
CA GLY A 227 -0.79 14.50 0.57
C GLY A 227 -0.65 13.33 -0.41
N ILE A 228 -1.64 13.04 -1.24
CA ILE A 228 -1.56 12.03 -2.31
C ILE A 228 -0.59 12.50 -3.39
N ASP A 229 0.37 11.65 -3.75
CA ASP A 229 1.37 11.91 -4.78
C ASP A 229 1.00 11.25 -6.12
N MET A 230 0.33 10.10 -6.10
CA MET A 230 -0.08 9.35 -7.29
C MET A 230 -1.53 8.87 -7.17
N ALA A 231 -2.30 9.08 -8.22
CA ALA A 231 -3.69 8.63 -8.29
C ALA A 231 -3.83 7.36 -9.12
N MET A 232 -4.48 6.34 -8.54
CA MET A 232 -4.89 5.14 -9.26
C MET A 232 -6.33 5.36 -9.80
N VAL A 233 -6.43 6.14 -10.89
CA VAL A 233 -7.70 6.48 -11.54
C VAL A 233 -7.76 5.78 -12.89
N PRO A 234 -8.44 4.63 -12.98
CA PRO A 234 -8.46 3.84 -14.20
C PRO A 234 -9.27 4.53 -15.29
N SER A 235 -8.66 4.63 -16.47
CA SER A 235 -9.33 5.02 -17.74
C SER A 235 -10.07 6.37 -17.72
N GLU A 236 -9.70 7.29 -16.83
CA GLU A 236 -10.37 8.59 -16.71
C GLU A 236 -9.42 9.77 -16.98
N TRP A 237 -9.47 10.29 -18.21
CA TRP A 237 -8.69 11.47 -18.63
C TRP A 237 -9.13 12.76 -17.95
N GLN A 238 -10.37 12.85 -17.49
CA GLN A 238 -10.90 14.03 -16.82
C GLN A 238 -10.09 14.34 -15.53
N PHE A 239 -9.57 13.32 -14.87
CA PHE A 239 -8.68 13.51 -13.71
C PHE A 239 -7.50 14.44 -14.01
N CYS A 240 -6.84 14.27 -15.16
CA CYS A 240 -5.69 15.12 -15.54
C CYS A 240 -6.11 16.58 -15.80
N ILE A 241 -7.37 16.81 -16.23
CA ILE A 241 -7.93 18.14 -16.41
C ILE A 241 -8.29 18.76 -15.05
N ASP A 242 -8.90 17.98 -14.19
CA ASP A 242 -9.33 18.43 -12.86
C ASP A 242 -8.16 18.72 -11.92
N LEU A 243 -7.00 18.07 -12.15
CA LEU A 243 -5.75 18.28 -11.41
C LEU A 243 -5.09 19.65 -11.70
N LYS A 244 -5.37 20.25 -12.87
CA LYS A 244 -4.90 21.59 -13.26
C LYS A 244 -5.72 22.69 -12.61
#